data_9d4177bfc4ec18ecf27ebbbd98eaa54d
#
_entry.id   9d4177bfc4ec18ecf27ebbbd98eaa54d
#
_cell.length_a   1.000
_cell.length_b   1.000
_cell.length_c   1.000
_cell.angle_alpha   90.00
_cell.angle_beta   90.00
_cell.angle_gamma   90.00
#
_symmetry.space_group_name_H-M   'P 1'
#
loop_
_entity.id
_entity.type
_entity.pdbx_description
1 polymer ?
#
loop_
_entity_poly.entity_id
_entity_poly.type
_entity_poly.pdbx_seq_one_letter_code
_entity_poly.pdbx_strand_id
1 'polypeptide(L)'
;NNGKALCTNFQDLWGMKQLPGLAIQRLLADGYGFGAEGDWKTSAFVRTFKVMTDGLVGNGKGNAFMEDYTYNLEPGKEADLGSHMLEVDPQIAVSKPRIEVHPLGIGGKEDPARLVFNSSTGSALCAAVVDMGNRFRCVVNELDVIKPEAELPKLPVARVLWKPLPNLTTSAESWILAGGGHHTAF
;
A
#
# COMPACT_ATOMS: atom_id res chain seq x y z
N ASN A 1 -3.30 -16.95 -19.40
CA ASN A 1 -2.81 -15.57 -19.33
C ASN A 1 -1.54 -15.51 -18.50
N ASN A 2 -0.51 -14.88 -19.05
CA ASN A 2 0.78 -14.65 -18.37
C ASN A 2 0.82 -13.28 -17.64
N GLY A 3 -0.35 -12.74 -17.27
CA GLY A 3 -0.42 -11.48 -16.52
C GLY A 3 0.35 -11.58 -15.19
N LYS A 4 1.11 -10.55 -14.86
CA LYS A 4 1.93 -10.46 -13.63
C LYS A 4 1.50 -9.30 -12.73
N ALA A 5 0.50 -8.55 -13.15
CA ALA A 5 -0.10 -7.48 -12.37
C ALA A 5 -1.60 -7.44 -12.65
N LEU A 6 -2.37 -6.99 -11.69
CA LEU A 6 -3.82 -6.88 -11.79
C LEU A 6 -4.32 -5.66 -11.01
N CYS A 7 -5.47 -5.16 -11.42
CA CYS A 7 -6.23 -4.19 -10.65
C CYS A 7 -7.66 -4.66 -10.46
N THR A 8 -8.32 -4.17 -9.45
CA THR A 8 -9.74 -4.42 -9.19
C THR A 8 -10.47 -3.09 -9.07
N ASN A 9 -11.76 -3.12 -9.40
CA ASN A 9 -12.69 -2.07 -9.06
C ASN A 9 -13.81 -2.70 -8.22
N PHE A 10 -13.94 -2.28 -6.99
CA PHE A 10 -14.88 -2.89 -6.05
C PHE A 10 -16.35 -2.79 -6.49
N GLN A 11 -16.69 -1.87 -7.39
CA GLN A 11 -18.01 -1.72 -7.96
C GLN A 11 -18.33 -2.77 -9.05
N ASP A 12 -17.30 -3.32 -9.70
CA ASP A 12 -17.46 -4.16 -10.90
C ASP A 12 -17.15 -5.66 -10.66
N LEU A 13 -17.00 -6.08 -9.42
CA LEU A 13 -16.73 -7.47 -9.04
C LEU A 13 -18.05 -8.26 -8.96
N TRP A 14 -18.70 -8.42 -10.12
CA TRP A 14 -19.96 -9.14 -10.23
C TRP A 14 -19.81 -10.64 -9.90
N GLY A 15 -20.81 -11.21 -9.24
CA GLY A 15 -20.81 -12.63 -8.84
C GLY A 15 -19.97 -12.96 -7.60
N MET A 16 -19.11 -12.04 -7.14
CA MET A 16 -18.36 -12.23 -5.89
C MET A 16 -19.18 -11.71 -4.70
N LYS A 17 -19.33 -12.54 -3.68
CA LYS A 17 -20.03 -12.16 -2.45
C LYS A 17 -19.20 -11.24 -1.57
N GLN A 18 -17.88 -11.39 -1.57
CA GLN A 18 -16.92 -10.62 -0.76
C GLN A 18 -15.87 -9.99 -1.67
N LEU A 19 -15.29 -8.87 -1.22
CA LEU A 19 -14.10 -8.32 -1.87
C LEU A 19 -12.91 -9.26 -1.68
N PRO A 20 -12.04 -9.44 -2.70
CA PRO A 20 -11.02 -10.50 -2.72
C PRO A 20 -9.74 -10.15 -1.94
N GLY A 21 -9.85 -9.48 -0.79
CA GLY A 21 -8.71 -8.98 -0.03
C GLY A 21 -7.65 -10.03 0.27
N LEU A 22 -8.02 -11.13 0.89
CA LEU A 22 -7.08 -12.21 1.22
C LEU A 22 -6.44 -12.83 -0.04
N ALA A 23 -7.22 -12.99 -1.12
CA ALA A 23 -6.69 -13.54 -2.38
C ALA A 23 -5.66 -12.60 -3.01
N ILE A 24 -5.94 -11.30 -3.03
CA ILE A 24 -4.99 -10.30 -3.55
C ILE A 24 -3.72 -10.25 -2.68
N GLN A 25 -3.83 -10.28 -1.36
CA GLN A 25 -2.68 -10.32 -0.47
C GLN A 25 -1.80 -11.55 -0.73
N ARG A 26 -2.40 -12.70 -1.04
CA ARG A 26 -1.65 -13.90 -1.46
C ARG A 26 -0.95 -13.71 -2.79
N LEU A 27 -1.63 -13.15 -3.78
CA LEU A 27 -1.02 -12.85 -5.10
C LEU A 27 0.15 -11.87 -4.98
N LEU A 28 0.01 -10.83 -4.15
CA LEU A 28 1.11 -9.92 -3.85
C LEU A 28 2.32 -10.66 -3.27
N ALA A 29 2.11 -11.56 -2.29
CA ALA A 29 3.17 -12.39 -1.71
C ALA A 29 3.81 -13.34 -2.74
N ASP A 30 3.06 -13.76 -3.76
CA ASP A 30 3.55 -14.58 -4.86
C ASP A 30 4.22 -13.75 -5.99
N GLY A 31 4.42 -12.44 -5.75
CA GLY A 31 5.16 -11.55 -6.65
C GLY A 31 4.31 -10.81 -7.68
N TYR A 32 2.99 -10.89 -7.63
CA TYR A 32 2.14 -10.10 -8.51
C TYR A 32 2.11 -8.63 -8.08
N GLY A 33 1.96 -7.72 -9.05
CA GLY A 33 1.61 -6.33 -8.79
C GLY A 33 0.11 -6.17 -8.58
N PHE A 34 -0.27 -5.21 -7.76
CA PHE A 34 -1.66 -4.86 -7.53
C PHE A 34 -1.83 -3.33 -7.45
N GLY A 35 -2.97 -2.85 -7.91
CA GLY A 35 -3.45 -1.49 -7.73
C GLY A 35 -4.97 -1.54 -7.56
N ALA A 36 -5.48 -0.86 -6.55
CA ALA A 36 -6.92 -0.77 -6.31
C ALA A 36 -7.60 0.17 -7.32
N GLU A 37 -8.92 0.09 -7.38
CA GLU A 37 -9.78 1.08 -8.05
C GLU A 37 -9.46 1.29 -9.54
N GLY A 38 -8.99 0.24 -10.20
CA GLY A 38 -8.63 0.31 -11.61
C GLY A 38 -7.27 0.94 -11.90
N ASP A 39 -6.47 1.25 -10.88
CA ASP A 39 -5.15 1.87 -11.05
C ASP A 39 -4.11 0.87 -11.60
N TRP A 40 -4.17 0.69 -12.91
CA TRP A 40 -3.25 -0.17 -13.63
C TRP A 40 -1.80 0.34 -13.61
N LYS A 41 -1.59 1.66 -13.47
CA LYS A 41 -0.25 2.26 -13.43
C LYS A 41 0.47 1.87 -12.16
N THR A 42 -0.18 2.06 -11.00
CA THR A 42 0.38 1.62 -9.71
C THR A 42 0.51 0.11 -9.66
N SER A 43 -0.45 -0.64 -10.20
CA SER A 43 -0.36 -2.10 -10.31
C SER A 43 0.90 -2.56 -11.05
N ALA A 44 1.16 -1.99 -12.22
CA ALA A 44 2.36 -2.28 -13.01
C ALA A 44 3.64 -1.85 -12.27
N PHE A 45 3.57 -0.74 -11.55
CA PHE A 45 4.72 -0.19 -10.83
C PHE A 45 5.08 -1.01 -9.58
N VAL A 46 4.09 -1.49 -8.83
CA VAL A 46 4.32 -2.46 -7.74
C VAL A 46 5.00 -3.73 -8.27
N ARG A 47 4.55 -4.24 -9.44
CA ARG A 47 5.24 -5.37 -10.06
C ARG A 47 6.68 -5.03 -10.47
N THR A 48 6.90 -3.84 -10.96
CA THR A 48 8.26 -3.37 -11.29
C THR A 48 9.16 -3.40 -10.07
N PHE A 49 8.69 -2.89 -8.93
CA PHE A 49 9.44 -2.94 -7.68
C PHE A 49 9.77 -4.38 -7.26
N LYS A 50 8.79 -5.29 -7.34
CA LYS A 50 9.02 -6.71 -7.03
C LYS A 50 10.11 -7.34 -7.89
N VAL A 51 10.17 -6.97 -9.16
CA VAL A 51 11.24 -7.44 -10.08
C VAL A 51 12.58 -6.79 -9.76
N MET A 52 12.60 -5.49 -9.47
CA MET A 52 13.84 -4.76 -9.16
C MET A 52 14.46 -5.22 -7.84
N THR A 53 13.65 -5.62 -6.88
CA THR A 53 14.12 -6.05 -5.55
C THR A 53 14.32 -7.56 -5.43
N ASP A 54 14.01 -8.32 -6.47
CA ASP A 54 14.21 -9.78 -6.48
C ASP A 54 15.69 -10.12 -6.29
N GLY A 55 15.98 -10.93 -5.30
CA GLY A 55 17.34 -11.33 -4.94
C GLY A 55 18.17 -10.28 -4.20
N LEU A 56 17.63 -9.12 -3.86
CA LEU A 56 18.31 -8.16 -2.99
C LEU A 56 18.42 -8.71 -1.56
N VAL A 57 19.63 -8.61 -1.02
CA VAL A 57 19.93 -9.04 0.35
C VAL A 57 19.52 -7.94 1.33
N GLY A 58 18.85 -8.30 2.41
CA GLY A 58 18.45 -7.39 3.48
C GLY A 58 16.94 -7.37 3.72
N ASN A 59 16.47 -6.34 4.39
CA ASN A 59 15.07 -6.19 4.78
C ASN A 59 14.12 -5.79 3.63
N GLY A 60 14.60 -5.72 2.40
CA GLY A 60 13.82 -5.39 1.20
C GLY A 60 12.81 -6.48 0.82
N LYS A 61 12.15 -7.06 1.81
CA LYS A 61 11.12 -8.07 1.60
C LYS A 61 9.78 -7.37 1.47
N GLY A 62 9.21 -7.53 0.31
CA GLY A 62 7.87 -7.09 0.03
C GLY A 62 7.80 -5.67 -0.51
N ASN A 63 7.07 -5.56 -1.59
CA ASN A 63 6.68 -4.31 -2.19
C ASN A 63 5.17 -4.31 -2.26
N ALA A 64 4.53 -3.30 -1.75
CA ALA A 64 3.10 -3.24 -1.59
C ALA A 64 2.48 -2.10 -2.39
N PHE A 65 1.23 -2.30 -2.79
CA PHE A 65 0.33 -1.21 -3.04
C PHE A 65 -0.08 -0.60 -1.71
N MET A 66 -0.11 0.72 -1.62
CA MET A 66 -0.62 1.46 -0.46
C MET A 66 -1.32 2.73 -0.87
N GLU A 67 -2.17 3.19 0.03
CA GLU A 67 -2.63 4.57 0.10
C GLU A 67 -1.94 5.26 1.27
N ASP A 68 -1.65 6.55 1.14
CA ASP A 68 -1.38 7.45 2.24
C ASP A 68 -2.71 7.75 2.95
N TYR A 69 -2.96 7.01 4.00
CA TYR A 69 -4.29 6.87 4.56
C TYR A 69 -4.67 8.02 5.48
N THR A 70 -3.75 8.48 6.31
CA THR A 70 -4.03 9.49 7.33
C THR A 70 -2.75 10.16 7.81
N TYR A 71 -2.75 11.48 7.80
CA TYR A 71 -1.66 12.31 8.31
C TYR A 71 -1.87 12.68 9.77
N ASN A 72 -0.85 12.49 10.59
CA ASN A 72 -0.75 13.15 11.90
C ASN A 72 0.10 14.42 11.76
N LEU A 73 -0.53 15.57 11.97
CA LEU A 73 0.13 16.87 11.88
C LEU A 73 0.47 17.48 13.26
N GLU A 74 0.35 16.70 14.34
CA GLU A 74 0.71 17.18 15.68
C GLU A 74 2.22 17.45 15.74
N PRO A 75 2.65 18.68 16.14
CA PRO A 75 4.07 19.03 16.21
C PRO A 75 4.90 18.04 17.03
N GLY A 76 5.98 17.54 16.43
CA GLY A 76 6.88 16.54 17.02
C GLY A 76 6.41 15.09 16.90
N LYS A 77 5.19 14.87 16.37
CA LYS A 77 4.63 13.54 16.13
C LYS A 77 4.18 13.35 14.68
N GLU A 78 4.65 14.22 13.80
CA GLU A 78 4.27 14.19 12.39
C GLU A 78 4.60 12.82 11.78
N ALA A 79 3.61 12.21 11.18
CA ALA A 79 3.73 10.92 10.53
C ALA A 79 2.57 10.73 9.54
N ASP A 80 2.75 9.80 8.64
CA ASP A 80 1.73 9.34 7.71
C ASP A 80 1.47 7.85 7.94
N LEU A 81 0.21 7.47 7.86
CA LEU A 81 -0.22 6.08 7.94
C LEU A 81 -0.51 5.57 6.54
N GLY A 82 0.39 4.77 6.00
CA GLY A 82 0.16 3.99 4.79
C GLY A 82 -0.58 2.71 5.08
N SER A 83 -1.59 2.44 4.29
CA SER A 83 -2.40 1.23 4.38
C SER A 83 -3.21 1.01 3.10
N HIS A 84 -4.06 0.03 3.14
CA HIS A 84 -5.27 -0.12 2.32
C HIS A 84 -6.27 -0.96 3.11
N MET A 85 -7.54 -0.84 2.76
CA MET A 85 -8.62 -1.51 3.51
C MET A 85 -8.52 -3.04 3.50
N LEU A 86 -7.85 -3.63 2.51
CA LEU A 86 -7.66 -5.09 2.38
C LEU A 86 -6.25 -5.47 1.89
N GLU A 87 -5.81 -4.91 0.77
CA GLU A 87 -4.81 -5.47 -0.15
C GLU A 87 -3.40 -4.93 0.09
N VAL A 88 -2.83 -5.14 1.26
CA VAL A 88 -1.40 -4.84 1.54
C VAL A 88 -0.61 -6.14 1.60
N ASP A 89 0.57 -6.15 0.99
CA ASP A 89 1.43 -7.32 0.90
C ASP A 89 1.89 -7.80 2.28
N PRO A 90 1.58 -9.04 2.68
CA PRO A 90 2.00 -9.58 3.97
C PRO A 90 3.51 -9.82 4.10
N GLN A 91 4.29 -9.73 3.02
CA GLN A 91 5.75 -9.88 3.08
C GLN A 91 6.43 -8.74 3.85
N ILE A 92 5.78 -7.57 3.98
CA ILE A 92 6.29 -6.46 4.78
C ILE A 92 5.98 -6.59 6.28
N ALA A 93 5.24 -7.61 6.69
CA ALA A 93 4.82 -7.79 8.08
C ALA A 93 6.01 -8.04 9.02
N VAL A 94 6.02 -7.41 10.19
CA VAL A 94 7.03 -7.62 11.24
C VAL A 94 6.90 -8.98 11.91
N SER A 95 5.71 -9.57 11.87
CA SER A 95 5.39 -10.86 12.47
C SER A 95 4.33 -11.58 11.64
N LYS A 96 4.02 -12.83 12.01
CA LYS A 96 2.99 -13.61 11.31
C LYS A 96 1.66 -12.86 11.29
N PRO A 97 1.10 -12.54 10.11
CA PRO A 97 -0.20 -11.89 10.00
C PRO A 97 -1.34 -12.73 10.57
N ARG A 98 -2.36 -12.07 11.08
CA ARG A 98 -3.61 -12.72 11.51
C ARG A 98 -4.65 -12.61 10.39
N ILE A 99 -5.41 -13.68 10.18
CA ILE A 99 -6.59 -13.63 9.31
C ILE A 99 -7.75 -13.12 10.17
N GLU A 100 -8.37 -12.05 9.72
CA GLU A 100 -9.50 -11.44 10.39
C GLU A 100 -10.63 -11.16 9.38
N VAL A 101 -11.88 -11.16 9.88
CA VAL A 101 -13.07 -10.81 9.11
C VAL A 101 -13.72 -9.62 9.79
N HIS A 102 -13.89 -8.54 9.06
CA HIS A 102 -14.50 -7.32 9.59
C HIS A 102 -15.42 -6.69 8.55
N PRO A 103 -16.47 -6.00 9.01
CA PRO A 103 -17.33 -5.22 8.12
C PRO A 103 -16.52 -4.23 7.26
N LEU A 104 -16.96 -4.10 6.03
CA LEU A 104 -16.45 -3.10 5.11
C LEU A 104 -17.62 -2.53 4.32
N GLY A 105 -17.99 -1.29 4.61
CA GLY A 105 -19.17 -0.62 4.05
C GLY A 105 -19.05 -0.20 2.58
N ILE A 106 -18.19 -0.85 1.79
CA ILE A 106 -17.90 -0.50 0.40
C ILE A 106 -18.36 -1.63 -0.52
N GLY A 107 -18.92 -1.28 -1.68
CA GLY A 107 -19.31 -2.21 -2.72
C GLY A 107 -20.55 -3.06 -2.41
N GLY A 108 -21.20 -2.85 -1.26
CA GLY A 108 -22.43 -3.57 -0.89
C GLY A 108 -22.25 -5.09 -0.77
N LYS A 109 -21.05 -5.54 -0.38
CA LYS A 109 -20.69 -6.95 -0.27
C LYS A 109 -20.64 -7.42 1.19
N GLU A 110 -20.58 -8.75 1.38
CA GLU A 110 -20.41 -9.39 2.69
C GLU A 110 -19.02 -9.07 3.27
N ASP A 111 -18.84 -9.27 4.57
CA ASP A 111 -17.62 -8.98 5.31
C ASP A 111 -16.41 -9.76 4.75
N PRO A 112 -15.37 -9.08 4.24
CA PRO A 112 -14.24 -9.75 3.62
C PRO A 112 -13.20 -10.19 4.64
N ALA A 113 -12.57 -11.35 4.36
CA ALA A 113 -11.38 -11.78 5.06
C ALA A 113 -10.15 -11.02 4.58
N ARG A 114 -9.25 -10.70 5.51
CA ARG A 114 -7.98 -10.01 5.26
C ARG A 114 -6.90 -10.43 6.23
N LEU A 115 -5.64 -10.18 5.86
CA LEU A 115 -4.50 -10.28 6.74
C LEU A 115 -4.28 -8.95 7.45
N VAL A 116 -4.23 -8.98 8.77
CA VAL A 116 -3.99 -7.81 9.64
C VAL A 116 -2.62 -7.95 10.30
N PHE A 117 -1.81 -6.89 10.21
CA PHE A 117 -0.44 -6.89 10.74
C PHE A 117 0.10 -5.46 10.87
N ASN A 118 1.20 -5.31 11.61
CA ASN A 118 2.06 -4.13 11.53
C ASN A 118 3.26 -4.44 10.62
N SER A 119 3.74 -3.45 9.90
CA SER A 119 4.94 -3.59 9.07
C SER A 119 6.21 -3.72 9.91
N SER A 120 7.27 -4.24 9.29
CA SER A 120 8.64 -4.03 9.75
C SER A 120 9.00 -2.53 9.67
N THR A 121 10.03 -2.13 10.43
CA THR A 121 10.52 -0.75 10.49
C THR A 121 11.84 -0.61 9.74
N GLY A 122 12.20 0.61 9.38
CA GLY A 122 13.45 0.95 8.71
C GLY A 122 13.25 1.82 7.48
N SER A 123 14.33 2.03 6.73
CA SER A 123 14.30 2.83 5.50
C SER A 123 13.44 2.16 4.43
N ALA A 124 12.62 2.97 3.80
CA ALA A 124 11.77 2.57 2.70
C ALA A 124 11.61 3.73 1.71
N LEU A 125 10.85 3.50 0.67
CA LEU A 125 10.42 4.58 -0.23
C LEU A 125 8.99 4.33 -0.68
N CYS A 126 8.29 5.40 -1.01
CA CYS A 126 7.08 5.34 -1.81
C CYS A 126 7.29 6.00 -3.17
N ALA A 127 6.60 5.52 -4.16
CA ALA A 127 6.68 6.07 -5.50
C ALA A 127 5.35 6.00 -6.23
N ALA A 128 5.13 6.97 -7.12
CA ALA A 128 3.96 7.02 -7.97
C ALA A 128 4.34 7.30 -9.42
N VAL A 129 3.51 6.81 -10.34
CA VAL A 129 3.61 7.13 -11.75
C VAL A 129 2.50 8.11 -12.12
N VAL A 130 2.88 9.32 -12.43
CA VAL A 130 1.98 10.41 -12.82
C VAL A 130 1.88 10.48 -14.34
N ASP A 131 0.66 10.47 -14.85
CA ASP A 131 0.39 10.67 -16.27
C ASP A 131 0.39 12.17 -16.60
N MET A 132 1.31 12.57 -17.45
CA MET A 132 1.48 13.95 -17.91
C MET A 132 0.86 14.18 -19.31
N GLY A 133 0.08 13.21 -19.80
CA GLY A 133 -0.53 13.22 -21.12
C GLY A 133 0.38 12.70 -22.22
N ASN A 134 1.56 13.25 -22.40
CA ASN A 134 2.53 12.86 -23.43
C ASN A 134 3.73 12.06 -22.89
N ARG A 135 3.84 11.90 -21.60
CA ARG A 135 4.89 11.14 -20.90
C ARG A 135 4.44 10.77 -19.50
N PHE A 136 5.14 9.84 -18.90
CA PHE A 136 5.02 9.55 -17.47
C PHE A 136 6.10 10.29 -16.68
N ARG A 137 5.74 10.66 -15.45
CA ARG A 137 6.66 11.14 -14.42
C ARG A 137 6.67 10.13 -13.29
N CYS A 138 7.86 9.74 -12.85
CA CYS A 138 8.03 9.01 -11.59
C CYS A 138 8.29 10.03 -10.47
N VAL A 139 7.49 9.94 -9.40
CA VAL A 139 7.69 10.70 -8.17
C VAL A 139 8.11 9.71 -7.10
N VAL A 140 9.16 10.00 -6.36
CA VAL A 140 9.71 9.13 -5.31
C VAL A 140 9.94 9.94 -4.05
N ASN A 141 9.60 9.38 -2.92
CA ASN A 141 9.91 9.94 -1.61
C ASN A 141 10.53 8.87 -0.69
N GLU A 142 11.64 9.20 -0.06
CA GLU A 142 12.27 8.36 0.96
C GLU A 142 11.48 8.46 2.28
N LEU A 143 11.39 7.34 2.97
CA LEU A 143 10.61 7.18 4.17
C LEU A 143 11.44 6.53 5.29
N ASP A 144 11.14 6.88 6.53
CA ASP A 144 11.54 6.13 7.71
C ASP A 144 10.30 5.47 8.34
N VAL A 145 10.19 4.16 8.17
CA VAL A 145 9.06 3.39 8.71
C VAL A 145 9.28 3.16 10.19
N ILE A 146 8.34 3.61 10.99
CA ILE A 146 8.41 3.60 12.45
C ILE A 146 7.36 2.67 13.07
N LYS A 147 7.60 2.25 14.29
CA LYS A 147 6.62 1.48 15.06
C LYS A 147 5.51 2.41 15.57
N PRO A 148 4.22 2.05 15.42
CA PRO A 148 3.14 2.76 16.09
C PRO A 148 3.35 2.81 17.61
N GLU A 149 3.16 3.97 18.22
CA GLU A 149 3.27 4.15 19.67
C GLU A 149 2.10 3.49 20.43
N ALA A 150 0.95 3.39 19.77
CA ALA A 150 -0.26 2.82 20.33
C ALA A 150 -0.82 1.70 19.47
N GLU A 151 -1.53 0.78 20.09
CA GLU A 151 -2.38 -0.18 19.37
C GLU A 151 -3.49 0.57 18.62
N LEU A 152 -3.81 0.09 17.42
CA LEU A 152 -4.87 0.64 16.56
C LEU A 152 -6.01 -0.38 16.38
N PRO A 153 -6.73 -0.75 17.46
CA PRO A 153 -7.69 -1.86 17.43
C PRO A 153 -8.92 -1.59 16.55
N LYS A 154 -9.22 -0.32 16.26
CA LYS A 154 -10.32 0.08 15.39
C LYS A 154 -9.93 0.17 13.91
N LEU A 155 -8.69 -0.14 13.58
CA LEU A 155 -8.17 -0.15 12.22
C LEU A 155 -7.73 -1.58 11.87
N PRO A 156 -8.66 -2.46 11.50
CA PRO A 156 -8.40 -3.88 11.22
C PRO A 156 -7.84 -4.07 9.81
N VAL A 157 -6.70 -3.44 9.53
CA VAL A 157 -5.97 -3.48 8.25
C VAL A 157 -4.48 -3.67 8.52
N ALA A 158 -3.70 -3.89 7.48
CA ALA A 158 -2.26 -3.74 7.57
C ALA A 158 -1.90 -2.28 7.84
N ARG A 159 -0.94 -2.03 8.73
CA ARG A 159 -0.58 -0.68 9.18
C ARG A 159 0.89 -0.44 8.97
N VAL A 160 1.21 0.62 8.22
CA VAL A 160 2.56 1.05 7.92
C VAL A 160 2.68 2.52 8.30
N LEU A 161 3.27 2.79 9.45
CA LEU A 161 3.47 4.17 9.90
C LEU A 161 4.85 4.64 9.47
N TRP A 162 4.94 5.79 8.80
CA TRP A 162 6.21 6.34 8.35
C TRP A 162 6.34 7.84 8.56
N LYS A 163 7.59 8.28 8.62
CA LYS A 163 7.97 9.69 8.52
C LYS A 163 8.59 9.92 7.16
N PRO A 164 7.96 10.73 6.29
CA PRO A 164 8.57 11.11 5.02
C PRO A 164 9.79 11.99 5.23
N LEU A 165 10.79 11.85 4.39
CA LEU A 165 12.01 12.65 4.45
C LEU A 165 11.98 13.76 3.39
N PRO A 166 12.41 15.01 3.73
CA PRO A 166 13.03 15.42 4.98
C PRO A 166 12.05 15.64 6.15
N ASN A 167 10.77 15.83 5.92
CA ASN A 167 9.68 15.96 6.89
C ASN A 167 8.33 15.88 6.19
N LEU A 168 7.26 15.66 6.94
CA LEU A 168 5.93 15.43 6.40
C LEU A 168 5.41 16.61 5.55
N THR A 169 5.54 17.83 6.04
CA THR A 169 5.01 19.02 5.34
C THR A 169 5.69 19.22 3.99
N THR A 170 7.03 19.25 3.96
CA THR A 170 7.79 19.44 2.72
C THR A 170 7.55 18.30 1.73
N SER A 171 7.49 17.07 2.23
CA SER A 171 7.29 15.89 1.38
C SER A 171 5.88 15.87 0.78
N ALA A 172 4.85 16.09 1.58
CA ALA A 172 3.46 16.12 1.12
C ALA A 172 3.23 17.26 0.10
N GLU A 173 3.75 18.46 0.38
CA GLU A 173 3.67 19.59 -0.55
C GLU A 173 4.36 19.27 -1.88
N SER A 174 5.58 18.76 -1.84
CA SER A 174 6.35 18.39 -3.03
C SER A 174 5.66 17.28 -3.84
N TRP A 175 5.11 16.28 -3.13
CA TRP A 175 4.38 15.17 -3.73
C TRP A 175 3.15 15.66 -4.51
N ILE A 176 2.33 16.50 -3.89
CA ILE A 176 1.13 17.08 -4.50
C ILE A 176 1.51 17.96 -5.70
N LEU A 177 2.50 18.84 -5.55
CA LEU A 177 2.97 19.71 -6.64
C LEU A 177 3.57 18.93 -7.81
N ALA A 178 4.15 17.77 -7.55
CA ALA A 178 4.63 16.87 -8.59
C ALA A 178 3.51 16.09 -9.31
N GLY A 179 2.28 16.14 -8.79
CA GLY A 179 1.11 15.44 -9.31
C GLY A 179 0.89 14.05 -8.67
N GLY A 180 1.58 13.75 -7.59
CA GLY A 180 1.39 12.51 -6.83
C GLY A 180 -0.01 12.44 -6.23
N GLY A 181 -0.64 11.28 -6.34
CA GLY A 181 -1.90 10.96 -5.69
C GLY A 181 -1.68 10.13 -4.43
N HIS A 182 -2.79 9.66 -3.85
CA HIS A 182 -2.76 8.83 -2.65
C HIS A 182 -2.38 7.35 -2.90
N HIS A 183 -2.46 6.88 -4.15
CA HIS A 183 -1.98 5.55 -4.53
C HIS A 183 -0.48 5.54 -4.73
N THR A 184 0.22 4.66 -4.02
CA THR A 184 1.67 4.51 -4.10
C THR A 184 2.09 3.05 -4.24
N ALA A 185 3.23 2.85 -4.89
CA ALA A 185 4.04 1.64 -4.73
C ALA A 185 5.03 1.88 -3.57
N PHE A 186 5.06 0.94 -2.64
CA PHE A 186 5.91 0.99 -1.45
C PHE A 186 6.95 -0.12 -1.50
#